data_29f81ee9728b9c24c4f337e6f91e572a
#
_entry.id   29f81ee9728b9c24c4f337e6f91e572a
#
_cell.length_a   1.000
_cell.length_b   1.000
_cell.length_c   1.000
_cell.angle_alpha   90.00
_cell.angle_beta   90.00
_cell.angle_gamma   90.00
#
_symmetry.space_group_name_H-M   'P 1'
#
loop_
_entity.id
_entity.type
_entity.pdbx_description
1 polymer ?
#
loop_
_entity_poly.entity_id
_entity_poly.type
_entity_poly.pdbx_seq_one_letter_code
_entity_poly.pdbx_strand_id
1 'polypeptide(L)'
;MSAEQNPTSPAPDAEPRPVRLTVAAAVAALEGLALVVGGAWMFVLGLTGSPDDRRQAVTGGITLIVLALLPLLAARGLLLRRSWSRGPAVITQIMALPVAYTLLQADSLAIPGGIALAVVAVAALVLLVNPATTRALGIRGPGNVQDQK
;
A
#
# COMPACT_ATOMS: atom_id res chain seq x y z
N MET A 1 -37.07 19.72 41.25
CA MET A 1 -35.65 19.84 40.95
C MET A 1 -35.46 19.30 39.52
N SER A 2 -35.48 20.22 38.58
CA SER A 2 -35.37 19.90 37.14
C SER A 2 -33.91 19.65 36.80
N ALA A 3 -33.61 18.46 36.36
CA ALA A 3 -32.27 18.14 35.77
C ALA A 3 -32.16 18.90 34.46
N GLU A 4 -31.31 19.91 34.50
CA GLU A 4 -30.89 20.70 33.36
C GLU A 4 -30.10 19.80 32.39
N GLN A 5 -30.78 19.36 31.32
CA GLN A 5 -30.11 18.69 30.22
C GLN A 5 -29.22 19.71 29.51
N ASN A 6 -27.95 19.58 29.70
CA ASN A 6 -26.95 20.34 28.97
C ASN A 6 -27.00 19.95 27.49
N PRO A 7 -27.46 20.84 26.59
CA PRO A 7 -27.54 20.53 25.18
C PRO A 7 -26.16 20.70 24.56
N THR A 8 -25.80 19.71 23.73
CA THR A 8 -24.78 19.77 22.70
C THR A 8 -23.33 19.81 23.14
N SER A 9 -22.79 18.63 23.49
CA SER A 9 -21.41 18.36 23.02
C SER A 9 -21.47 18.29 21.49
N PRO A 10 -20.75 19.13 20.77
CA PRO A 10 -20.62 18.97 19.33
C PRO A 10 -20.09 17.56 19.06
N ALA A 11 -20.73 16.86 18.11
CA ALA A 11 -20.18 15.60 17.62
C ALA A 11 -18.69 15.83 17.29
N PRO A 12 -17.78 14.93 17.69
CA PRO A 12 -16.38 15.12 17.38
C PRO A 12 -16.28 15.22 15.87
N ASP A 13 -15.96 16.43 15.39
CA ASP A 13 -15.67 16.69 13.99
C ASP A 13 -14.67 15.62 13.56
N ALA A 14 -15.06 14.82 12.55
CA ALA A 14 -14.22 13.77 12.03
C ALA A 14 -12.90 14.43 11.58
N GLU A 15 -11.85 14.27 12.36
CA GLU A 15 -10.54 14.87 12.07
C GLU A 15 -10.19 14.63 10.59
N PRO A 16 -9.81 15.69 9.86
CA PRO A 16 -9.46 15.57 8.45
C PRO A 16 -8.43 14.45 8.28
N ARG A 17 -8.62 13.60 7.28
CA ARG A 17 -7.67 12.51 7.01
C ARG A 17 -6.28 13.10 6.80
N PRO A 18 -5.24 12.63 7.52
CA PRO A 18 -3.89 13.09 7.26
C PRO A 18 -3.56 12.85 5.79
N VAL A 19 -3.20 13.90 5.06
CA VAL A 19 -2.84 13.85 3.63
C VAL A 19 -1.84 12.72 3.35
N ARG A 20 -0.91 12.50 4.28
CA ARG A 20 0.11 11.44 4.20
C ARG A 20 -0.50 10.03 4.10
N LEU A 21 -1.57 9.76 4.84
CA LEU A 21 -2.24 8.47 4.82
C LEU A 21 -2.97 8.26 3.48
N THR A 22 -3.58 9.30 2.95
CA THR A 22 -4.24 9.28 1.64
C THR A 22 -3.22 9.08 0.52
N VAL A 23 -2.06 9.75 0.59
CA VAL A 23 -0.98 9.56 -0.38
C VAL A 23 -0.43 8.13 -0.32
N ALA A 24 -0.16 7.59 0.88
CA ALA A 24 0.30 6.21 1.02
C ALA A 24 -0.72 5.20 0.46
N ALA A 25 -2.02 5.43 0.69
CA ALA A 25 -3.09 4.61 0.14
C ALA A 25 -3.17 4.70 -1.39
N ALA A 26 -3.01 5.91 -1.96
CA ALA A 26 -3.00 6.11 -3.40
C ALA A 26 -1.82 5.40 -4.07
N VAL A 27 -0.63 5.49 -3.47
CA VAL A 27 0.57 4.78 -3.95
C VAL A 27 0.34 3.27 -3.94
N ALA A 28 -0.14 2.71 -2.83
CA ALA A 28 -0.42 1.28 -2.75
C ALA A 28 -1.50 0.84 -3.75
N ALA A 29 -2.52 1.67 -4.00
CA ALA A 29 -3.55 1.39 -5.00
C ALA A 29 -2.98 1.39 -6.43
N LEU A 30 -2.10 2.35 -6.76
CA LEU A 30 -1.42 2.42 -8.06
C LEU A 30 -0.52 1.21 -8.29
N GLU A 31 0.25 0.80 -7.29
CA GLU A 31 1.08 -0.41 -7.37
C GLU A 31 0.24 -1.67 -7.60
N GLY A 32 -0.84 -1.82 -6.84
CA GLY A 32 -1.78 -2.93 -7.02
C GLY A 32 -2.40 -2.95 -8.42
N LEU A 33 -2.82 -1.80 -8.92
CA LEU A 33 -3.37 -1.67 -10.26
C LEU A 33 -2.32 -2.00 -11.34
N ALA A 34 -1.09 -1.53 -11.19
CA ALA A 34 0.00 -1.85 -12.11
C ALA A 34 0.27 -3.36 -12.16
N LEU A 35 0.26 -4.04 -11.00
CA LEU A 35 0.42 -5.49 -10.93
C LEU A 35 -0.74 -6.24 -11.59
N VAL A 36 -1.99 -5.78 -11.42
CA VAL A 36 -3.16 -6.37 -12.08
C VAL A 36 -3.04 -6.21 -13.59
N VAL A 37 -2.77 -5.00 -14.08
CA VAL A 37 -2.66 -4.72 -15.51
C VAL A 37 -1.50 -5.48 -16.13
N GLY A 38 -0.32 -5.45 -15.51
CA GLY A 38 0.87 -6.17 -15.98
C GLY A 38 0.65 -7.69 -15.96
N GLY A 39 0.04 -8.21 -14.90
CA GLY A 39 -0.30 -9.63 -14.79
C GLY A 39 -1.34 -10.08 -15.82
N ALA A 40 -2.38 -9.29 -16.03
CA ALA A 40 -3.40 -9.57 -17.07
C ALA A 40 -2.79 -9.53 -18.48
N TRP A 41 -1.94 -8.53 -18.76
CA TRP A 41 -1.22 -8.43 -20.01
C TRP A 41 -0.34 -9.67 -20.26
N MET A 42 0.47 -10.05 -19.27
CA MET A 42 1.34 -11.21 -19.33
C MET A 42 0.53 -12.51 -19.51
N PHE A 43 -0.60 -12.63 -18.83
CA PHE A 43 -1.52 -13.76 -18.95
C PHE A 43 -2.07 -13.88 -20.36
N VAL A 44 -2.54 -12.78 -20.96
CA VAL A 44 -3.07 -12.76 -22.33
C VAL A 44 -1.98 -13.13 -23.34
N LEU A 45 -0.77 -12.57 -23.21
CA LEU A 45 0.36 -12.93 -24.07
C LEU A 45 0.71 -14.42 -23.95
N GLY A 46 0.63 -15.00 -22.76
CA GLY A 46 0.84 -16.42 -22.54
C GLY A 46 -0.21 -17.30 -23.22
N LEU A 47 -1.45 -16.82 -23.41
CA LEU A 47 -2.49 -17.55 -24.11
C LEU A 47 -2.31 -17.52 -25.64
N THR A 48 -1.72 -16.44 -26.17
CA THR A 48 -1.58 -16.18 -27.62
C THR A 48 -0.17 -16.46 -28.17
N GLY A 49 0.82 -16.62 -27.28
CA GLY A 49 2.24 -16.78 -27.63
C GLY A 49 2.68 -18.22 -27.92
N SER A 50 3.99 -18.37 -28.12
CA SER A 50 4.65 -19.66 -28.42
C SER A 50 4.48 -20.67 -27.27
N PRO A 51 4.45 -22.00 -27.55
CA PRO A 51 4.26 -23.02 -26.50
C PRO A 51 5.32 -23.01 -25.40
N ASP A 52 6.56 -22.66 -25.74
CA ASP A 52 7.70 -22.69 -24.80
C ASP A 52 7.59 -21.60 -23.72
N ASP A 53 7.09 -20.41 -24.09
CA ASP A 53 6.94 -19.28 -23.17
C ASP A 53 5.59 -19.26 -22.45
N ARG A 54 4.62 -20.04 -22.95
CA ARG A 54 3.23 -20.03 -22.46
C ARG A 54 3.13 -20.30 -20.97
N ARG A 55 3.79 -21.34 -20.48
CA ARG A 55 3.73 -21.73 -19.07
C ARG A 55 4.28 -20.62 -18.18
N GLN A 56 5.42 -20.05 -18.53
CA GLN A 56 6.05 -18.99 -17.77
C GLN A 56 5.19 -17.72 -17.76
N ALA A 57 4.65 -17.31 -18.90
CA ALA A 57 3.83 -16.14 -19.02
C ALA A 57 2.48 -16.29 -18.28
N VAL A 58 1.80 -17.42 -18.41
CA VAL A 58 0.55 -17.68 -17.69
C VAL A 58 0.78 -17.74 -16.20
N THR A 59 1.77 -18.50 -15.72
CA THR A 59 2.08 -18.60 -14.27
C THR A 59 2.51 -17.28 -13.72
N GLY A 60 3.39 -16.55 -14.41
CA GLY A 60 3.85 -15.21 -14.01
C GLY A 60 2.69 -14.21 -13.95
N GLY A 61 1.82 -14.20 -14.95
CA GLY A 61 0.65 -13.34 -14.97
C GLY A 61 -0.31 -13.59 -13.80
N ILE A 62 -0.63 -14.85 -13.53
CA ILE A 62 -1.46 -15.24 -12.37
C ILE A 62 -0.77 -14.82 -11.07
N THR A 63 0.53 -15.06 -10.93
CA THR A 63 1.30 -14.69 -9.74
C THR A 63 1.24 -13.19 -9.48
N LEU A 64 1.43 -12.35 -10.51
CA LEU A 64 1.32 -10.90 -10.38
C LEU A 64 -0.07 -10.45 -9.95
N ILE A 65 -1.14 -11.05 -10.50
CA ILE A 65 -2.52 -10.74 -10.11
C ILE A 65 -2.77 -11.12 -8.64
N VAL A 66 -2.28 -12.26 -8.18
CA VAL A 66 -2.40 -12.68 -6.78
C VAL A 66 -1.60 -11.75 -5.86
N LEU A 67 -0.38 -11.39 -6.24
CA LEU A 67 0.44 -10.44 -5.48
C LEU A 67 -0.18 -9.04 -5.40
N ALA A 68 -0.95 -8.63 -6.42
CA ALA A 68 -1.65 -7.35 -6.42
C ALA A 68 -2.67 -7.22 -5.28
N LEU A 69 -3.15 -8.35 -4.72
CA LEU A 69 -4.07 -8.33 -3.57
C LEU A 69 -3.44 -7.66 -2.35
N LEU A 70 -2.14 -7.80 -2.12
CA LEU A 70 -1.45 -7.21 -0.98
C LEU A 70 -1.52 -5.67 -0.99
N PRO A 71 -1.03 -4.98 -2.03
CA PRO A 71 -1.12 -3.52 -2.06
C PRO A 71 -2.56 -3.00 -2.17
N LEU A 72 -3.48 -3.72 -2.83
CA LEU A 72 -4.88 -3.33 -2.88
C LEU A 72 -5.58 -3.43 -1.52
N LEU A 73 -5.34 -4.50 -0.76
CA LEU A 73 -5.84 -4.65 0.61
C LEU A 73 -5.21 -3.62 1.54
N ALA A 74 -3.91 -3.35 1.39
CA ALA A 74 -3.22 -2.30 2.14
C ALA A 74 -3.83 -0.92 1.86
N ALA A 75 -4.04 -0.56 0.59
CA ALA A 75 -4.67 0.69 0.19
C ALA A 75 -6.06 0.86 0.81
N ARG A 76 -6.91 -0.17 0.70
CA ARG A 76 -8.23 -0.18 1.32
C ARG A 76 -8.15 -0.02 2.84
N GLY A 77 -7.27 -0.77 3.49
CA GLY A 77 -7.08 -0.71 4.93
C GLY A 77 -6.59 0.65 5.43
N LEU A 78 -5.66 1.29 4.68
CA LEU A 78 -5.18 2.64 4.96
C LEU A 78 -6.31 3.67 4.82
N LEU A 79 -7.14 3.57 3.78
CA LEU A 79 -8.31 4.43 3.60
C LEU A 79 -9.34 4.28 4.72
N LEU A 80 -9.50 3.06 5.26
CA LEU A 80 -10.39 2.75 6.37
C LEU A 80 -9.73 2.98 7.75
N ARG A 81 -8.52 3.53 7.82
CA ARG A 81 -7.73 3.77 9.04
C ARG A 81 -7.57 2.50 9.90
N ARG A 82 -7.48 1.33 9.27
CA ARG A 82 -7.29 0.07 9.97
C ARG A 82 -5.83 -0.09 10.39
N SER A 83 -5.58 -0.33 11.67
CA SER A 83 -4.21 -0.49 12.21
C SER A 83 -3.43 -1.65 11.56
N TRP A 84 -4.12 -2.73 11.20
CA TRP A 84 -3.51 -3.89 10.55
C TRP A 84 -2.96 -3.60 9.14
N SER A 85 -3.49 -2.57 8.45
CA SER A 85 -3.11 -2.27 7.06
C SER A 85 -1.66 -1.81 6.90
N ARG A 86 -1.03 -1.34 7.99
CA ARG A 86 0.37 -0.92 7.99
C ARG A 86 1.31 -2.08 7.68
N GLY A 87 1.05 -3.27 8.24
CA GLY A 87 1.87 -4.47 7.99
C GLY A 87 1.97 -4.81 6.51
N PRO A 88 0.85 -5.15 5.85
CA PRO A 88 0.83 -5.40 4.41
C PRO A 88 1.41 -4.26 3.58
N ALA A 89 1.13 -2.98 3.93
CA ALA A 89 1.68 -1.84 3.21
C ALA A 89 3.21 -1.79 3.27
N VAL A 90 3.80 -1.97 4.46
CA VAL A 90 5.26 -1.97 4.63
C VAL A 90 5.90 -3.17 3.91
N ILE A 91 5.31 -4.36 4.03
CA ILE A 91 5.82 -5.56 3.35
C ILE A 91 5.81 -5.38 1.83
N THR A 92 4.74 -4.80 1.27
CA THR A 92 4.66 -4.50 -0.17
C THR A 92 5.82 -3.60 -0.61
N GLN A 93 6.12 -2.55 0.14
CA GLN A 93 7.21 -1.63 -0.20
C GLN A 93 8.60 -2.29 -0.05
N ILE A 94 8.79 -3.14 0.94
CA ILE A 94 10.03 -3.91 1.09
C ILE A 94 10.20 -4.88 -0.09
N MET A 95 9.12 -5.52 -0.54
CA MET A 95 9.15 -6.42 -1.70
C MET A 95 9.33 -5.68 -3.03
N ALA A 96 8.89 -4.42 -3.12
CA ALA A 96 9.09 -3.59 -4.31
C ALA A 96 10.57 -3.25 -4.55
N LEU A 97 11.40 -3.17 -3.51
CA LEU A 97 12.83 -2.83 -3.64
C LEU A 97 13.64 -3.87 -4.45
N PRO A 98 13.59 -5.20 -4.15
CA PRO A 98 14.28 -6.17 -5.00
C PRO A 98 13.71 -6.21 -6.42
N VAL A 99 12.41 -5.96 -6.62
CA VAL A 99 11.83 -5.87 -7.95
C VAL A 99 12.39 -4.65 -8.70
N ALA A 100 12.46 -3.49 -8.05
CA ALA A 100 13.09 -2.30 -8.61
C ALA A 100 14.55 -2.57 -8.99
N TYR A 101 15.29 -3.26 -8.13
CA TYR A 101 16.68 -3.63 -8.39
C TYR A 101 16.81 -4.54 -9.62
N THR A 102 15.97 -5.55 -9.78
CA THR A 102 15.98 -6.41 -10.99
C THR A 102 15.63 -5.64 -12.26
N LEU A 103 14.70 -4.68 -12.19
CA LEU A 103 14.37 -3.80 -13.32
C LEU A 103 15.53 -2.89 -13.71
N LEU A 104 16.33 -2.43 -12.73
CA LEU A 104 17.53 -1.63 -13.00
C LEU A 104 18.64 -2.40 -13.69
N GLN A 105 18.64 -3.74 -13.58
CA GLN A 105 19.61 -4.61 -14.23
C GLN A 105 19.11 -5.19 -15.57
N ALA A 106 17.85 -4.94 -15.90
CA ALA A 106 17.27 -5.36 -17.16
C ALA A 106 17.64 -4.41 -18.32
N ASP A 107 17.06 -4.66 -19.50
CA ASP A 107 17.29 -3.82 -20.67
C ASP A 107 16.82 -2.37 -20.46
N SER A 108 17.37 -1.47 -21.26
CA SER A 108 17.24 -0.01 -21.13
C SER A 108 15.80 0.52 -20.95
N LEU A 109 14.80 -0.15 -21.50
CA LEU A 109 13.40 0.25 -21.35
C LEU A 109 12.81 -0.03 -19.95
N ALA A 110 13.38 -0.96 -19.19
CA ALA A 110 12.91 -1.29 -17.83
C ALA A 110 13.54 -0.38 -16.75
N ILE A 111 14.69 0.23 -17.04
CA ILE A 111 15.43 1.06 -16.09
C ILE A 111 14.60 2.23 -15.54
N PRO A 112 13.90 3.05 -16.35
CA PRO A 112 13.05 4.11 -15.83
C PRO A 112 11.95 3.60 -14.89
N GLY A 113 11.37 2.44 -15.19
CA GLY A 113 10.39 1.78 -14.34
C GLY A 113 11.00 1.35 -12.99
N GLY A 114 12.21 0.81 -13.00
CA GLY A 114 12.96 0.44 -11.80
C GLY A 114 13.27 1.64 -10.91
N ILE A 115 13.71 2.76 -11.50
CA ILE A 115 13.97 4.02 -10.78
C ILE A 115 12.66 4.54 -10.16
N ALA A 116 11.60 4.63 -10.94
CA ALA A 116 10.30 5.09 -10.46
C ALA A 116 9.79 4.23 -9.30
N LEU A 117 9.85 2.90 -9.44
CA LEU A 117 9.43 1.97 -8.40
C LEU A 117 10.26 2.12 -7.12
N ALA A 118 11.58 2.24 -7.23
CA ALA A 118 12.46 2.43 -6.08
C ALA A 118 12.15 3.73 -5.32
N VAL A 119 11.99 4.85 -6.04
CA VAL A 119 11.65 6.14 -5.45
C VAL A 119 10.29 6.08 -4.73
N VAL A 120 9.30 5.51 -5.38
CA VAL A 120 7.95 5.36 -4.82
C VAL A 120 7.97 4.48 -3.58
N ALA A 121 8.67 3.33 -3.61
CA ALA A 121 8.78 2.41 -2.48
C ALA A 121 9.44 3.07 -1.27
N VAL A 122 10.55 3.77 -1.47
CA VAL A 122 11.25 4.48 -0.39
C VAL A 122 10.37 5.60 0.19
N ALA A 123 9.74 6.42 -0.67
CA ALA A 123 8.84 7.48 -0.24
C ALA A 123 7.66 6.93 0.56
N ALA A 124 7.03 5.85 0.11
CA ALA A 124 5.94 5.19 0.81
C ALA A 124 6.39 4.61 2.16
N LEU A 125 7.56 3.98 2.24
CA LEU A 125 8.13 3.51 3.52
C LEU A 125 8.33 4.65 4.50
N VAL A 126 8.89 5.77 4.07
CA VAL A 126 9.08 6.97 4.92
C VAL A 126 7.73 7.48 5.43
N LEU A 127 6.71 7.54 4.57
CA LEU A 127 5.36 7.96 4.96
C LEU A 127 4.72 6.99 5.96
N LEU A 128 4.87 5.68 5.77
CA LEU A 128 4.26 4.64 6.61
C LEU A 128 4.95 4.53 7.98
N VAL A 129 6.26 4.76 8.06
CA VAL A 129 7.05 4.70 9.31
C VAL A 129 6.92 5.98 10.13
N ASN A 130 6.46 7.08 9.52
CA ASN A 130 6.33 8.36 10.21
C ASN A 130 5.42 8.27 11.44
N PRO A 131 5.83 8.83 12.61
CA PRO A 131 5.04 8.81 13.85
C PRO A 131 3.62 9.39 13.71
N ALA A 132 3.44 10.37 12.81
CA ALA A 132 2.11 10.93 12.54
C ALA A 132 1.17 9.91 11.91
N THR A 133 1.67 9.08 10.97
CA THR A 133 0.90 7.99 10.35
C THR A 133 0.57 6.91 11.36
N THR A 134 1.51 6.57 12.23
CA THR A 134 1.33 5.59 13.31
C THR A 134 0.22 6.00 14.27
N ARG A 135 0.20 7.28 14.67
CA ARG A 135 -0.86 7.85 15.52
C ARG A 135 -2.21 7.88 14.83
N ALA A 136 -2.25 8.26 13.54
CA ALA A 136 -3.48 8.29 12.75
C ALA A 136 -4.12 6.90 12.55
N LEU A 137 -3.32 5.83 12.64
CA LEU A 137 -3.79 4.44 12.61
C LEU A 137 -4.12 3.88 14.00
N GLY A 138 -4.11 4.70 15.05
CA GLY A 138 -4.43 4.30 16.42
C GLY A 138 -3.42 3.35 17.07
N ILE A 139 -2.21 3.26 16.51
CA ILE A 139 -1.15 2.41 17.06
C ILE A 139 -0.47 3.18 18.19
N ARG A 140 -0.71 2.75 19.44
CA ARG A 140 -0.05 3.31 20.63
C ARG A 140 1.40 2.84 20.67
N GLY A 141 2.34 3.80 20.72
CA GLY A 141 3.76 3.49 20.95
C GLY A 141 3.98 3.02 22.41
N PRO A 142 5.10 2.31 22.68
CA PRO A 142 5.39 1.73 24.01
C PRO A 142 5.60 2.77 25.13
N GLY A 143 5.40 4.06 24.90
CA GLY A 143 5.62 5.14 25.89
C GLY A 143 4.38 5.74 26.54
N ASN A 144 3.15 5.37 26.18
CA ASN A 144 1.92 6.01 26.68
C ASN A 144 1.23 5.25 27.83
N VAL A 145 1.96 4.64 28.72
CA VAL A 145 1.40 3.95 29.90
C VAL A 145 1.31 4.87 31.14
N GLN A 146 1.67 6.15 31.02
CA GLN A 146 1.80 7.02 32.19
C GLN A 146 0.59 7.89 32.56
N ASP A 147 -0.53 7.83 31.84
CA ASP A 147 -1.73 8.64 32.19
C ASP A 147 -2.92 7.80 32.69
N GLN A 148 -2.66 6.79 33.52
CA GLN A 148 -3.69 6.14 34.34
C GLN A 148 -3.26 6.13 35.80
N LYS A 149 -3.30 7.30 36.42
CA LYS A 149 -3.43 7.43 37.89
C LYS A 149 -4.43 8.53 38.22
#